data_accf2d752d924751eefbdf331dec45a9
#
_entry.id   accf2d752d924751eefbdf331dec45a9
#
_cell.length_a   1.000
_cell.length_b   1.000
_cell.length_c   1.000
_cell.angle_alpha   90.00
_cell.angle_beta   90.00
_cell.angle_gamma   90.00
#
_symmetry.space_group_name_H-M   'P 1'
#
loop_
_entity.id
_entity.type
_entity.pdbx_description
1 polymer ?
#
loop_
_entity_poly.entity_id
_entity_poly.type
_entity_poly.pdbx_seq_one_letter_code
_entity_poly.pdbx_strand_id
1 'polypeptide(L)'
;TALTATFIFLAFYDFNKTAFEQKFGIPCISQFGKYTPDLEFPSGLNRWYTPSLHLSMYGEWNFNLEWKKEKFPKVRLSFIRAIYEAQKEIHKGVYLSVPTLVMYSNRTTNPKQWNSDAQHSDIILNVKDIEKYALKMSGNIQLCTIKNGMHDLVLSSAPVREKVYSELFQWLNFKMS
;
A
#
# COMPACT_ATOMS: atom_id res chain seq x y z
N THR A 1 -31.85 5.19 4.84
CA THR A 1 -30.85 4.14 4.57
C THR A 1 -29.49 4.80 4.52
N ALA A 2 -28.62 4.54 5.50
CA ALA A 2 -27.26 5.02 5.44
C ALA A 2 -26.55 4.33 4.29
N LEU A 3 -26.09 5.10 3.29
CA LEU A 3 -25.23 4.60 2.24
C LEU A 3 -23.87 4.30 2.86
N THR A 4 -23.50 3.04 2.93
CA THR A 4 -22.17 2.64 3.35
C THR A 4 -21.31 2.46 2.12
N ALA A 5 -20.23 3.20 2.02
CA ALA A 5 -19.23 3.07 0.97
C ALA A 5 -17.86 2.88 1.59
N THR A 6 -16.99 2.17 0.91
CA THR A 6 -15.63 1.91 1.35
C THR A 6 -14.64 2.49 0.35
N PHE A 7 -13.62 3.17 0.82
CA PHE A 7 -12.47 3.53 0.01
C PHE A 7 -11.21 2.87 0.62
N ILE A 8 -10.36 2.38 -0.26
CA ILE A 8 -9.16 1.65 0.11
C ILE A 8 -7.97 2.43 -0.43
N PHE A 9 -7.14 2.95 0.48
CA PHE A 9 -5.78 3.39 0.23
C PHE A 9 -4.83 2.32 0.78
N LEU A 10 -3.58 2.31 0.35
CA LEU A 10 -2.55 1.40 0.88
C LEU A 10 -2.93 -0.09 0.75
N ALA A 11 -3.46 -0.47 -0.37
CA ALA A 11 -3.95 -1.82 -0.64
C ALA A 11 -2.82 -2.87 -0.65
N PHE A 12 -2.43 -3.38 0.53
CA PHE A 12 -1.36 -4.37 0.70
C PHE A 12 -1.82 -5.78 0.31
N TYR A 13 -2.14 -5.96 -0.96
CA TYR A 13 -2.67 -7.21 -1.49
C TYR A 13 -1.62 -8.28 -1.75
N ASP A 14 -0.36 -7.90 -1.90
CA ASP A 14 0.78 -8.82 -2.01
C ASP A 14 2.08 -8.16 -1.52
N PHE A 15 3.07 -8.98 -1.14
CA PHE A 15 4.40 -8.50 -0.81
C PHE A 15 5.11 -8.01 -2.07
N ASN A 16 5.69 -6.81 -2.02
CA ASN A 16 6.48 -6.25 -3.13
C ASN A 16 7.84 -6.96 -3.25
N LYS A 17 7.80 -8.17 -3.78
CA LYS A 17 8.92 -9.09 -3.95
C LYS A 17 8.94 -9.65 -5.36
N THR A 18 10.03 -10.32 -5.74
CA THR A 18 10.09 -11.03 -7.02
C THR A 18 9.07 -12.16 -7.05
N ALA A 19 8.65 -12.57 -8.26
CA ALA A 19 7.69 -13.67 -8.43
C ALA A 19 8.16 -14.97 -7.75
N PHE A 20 9.48 -15.22 -7.73
CA PHE A 20 10.04 -16.38 -7.04
C PHE A 20 9.88 -16.26 -5.51
N GLU A 21 10.19 -15.10 -4.94
CA GLU A 21 10.01 -14.84 -3.50
C GLU A 21 8.54 -14.91 -3.09
N GLN A 22 7.62 -14.34 -3.88
CA GLN A 22 6.18 -14.42 -3.63
C GLN A 22 5.70 -15.88 -3.64
N LYS A 23 6.17 -16.67 -4.62
CA LYS A 23 5.69 -18.06 -4.80
C LYS A 23 6.30 -19.06 -3.81
N PHE A 24 7.54 -18.87 -3.40
CA PHE A 24 8.28 -19.83 -2.56
C PHE A 24 8.78 -19.20 -1.24
N GLY A 25 9.40 -18.02 -1.29
CA GLY A 25 10.03 -17.39 -0.14
C GLY A 25 9.02 -17.02 0.95
N ILE A 26 7.98 -16.27 0.60
CA ILE A 26 6.97 -15.81 1.56
C ILE A 26 6.19 -16.98 2.17
N PRO A 27 5.69 -17.99 1.40
CA PRO A 27 5.08 -19.18 1.97
C PRO A 27 5.98 -19.92 2.96
N CYS A 28 7.26 -20.08 2.60
CA CYS A 28 8.26 -20.73 3.45
C CYS A 28 8.46 -19.96 4.77
N ILE A 29 8.70 -18.64 4.69
CA ILE A 29 8.83 -17.76 5.85
C ILE A 29 7.56 -17.78 6.70
N SER A 30 6.39 -17.74 6.09
CA SER A 30 5.10 -17.85 6.78
C SER A 30 4.95 -19.15 7.54
N GLN A 31 5.40 -20.27 6.95
CA GLN A 31 5.38 -21.57 7.63
C GLN A 31 6.33 -21.61 8.83
N PHE A 32 7.53 -21.02 8.71
CA PHE A 32 8.44 -20.85 9.85
C PHE A 32 7.81 -20.00 10.96
N GLY A 33 7.05 -18.96 10.62
CA GLY A 33 6.33 -18.11 11.59
C GLY A 33 5.30 -18.87 12.44
N LYS A 34 4.90 -20.06 12.03
CA LYS A 34 4.05 -20.95 12.85
C LYS A 34 4.82 -21.51 14.06
N TYR A 35 6.10 -21.78 13.90
CA TYR A 35 6.93 -22.45 14.93
C TYR A 35 7.82 -21.47 15.68
N THR A 36 8.16 -20.33 15.05
CA THR A 36 9.04 -19.30 15.62
C THR A 36 8.40 -17.90 15.46
N PRO A 37 7.25 -17.64 16.10
CA PRO A 37 6.44 -16.44 15.87
C PRO A 37 7.16 -15.13 16.20
N ASP A 38 8.03 -15.14 17.20
CA ASP A 38 8.73 -13.96 17.72
C ASP A 38 10.05 -13.66 17.00
N LEU A 39 10.48 -14.55 16.09
CA LEU A 39 11.70 -14.29 15.31
C LEU A 39 11.51 -13.07 14.44
N GLU A 40 12.47 -12.15 14.48
CA GLU A 40 12.40 -10.87 13.80
C GLU A 40 13.25 -10.84 12.52
N PHE A 41 12.68 -10.21 11.49
CA PHE A 41 13.34 -9.99 10.21
C PHE A 41 13.30 -8.50 9.83
N PRO A 42 14.26 -8.03 9.02
CA PRO A 42 14.16 -6.70 8.40
C PRO A 42 12.84 -6.57 7.64
N SER A 43 12.14 -5.45 7.78
CA SER A 43 10.88 -5.20 7.08
C SER A 43 11.02 -5.22 5.55
N GLY A 44 12.22 -4.90 5.04
CA GLY A 44 12.50 -4.81 3.61
C GLY A 44 11.85 -3.62 2.91
N LEU A 45 11.26 -2.70 3.66
CA LEU A 45 10.70 -1.46 3.12
C LEU A 45 11.79 -0.52 2.62
N ASN A 46 11.48 0.28 1.60
CA ASN A 46 12.44 1.21 1.02
C ASN A 46 12.78 2.32 2.01
N ARG A 47 14.07 2.48 2.32
CA ARG A 47 14.58 3.47 3.29
C ARG A 47 14.24 4.92 2.95
N TRP A 48 13.96 5.23 1.70
CA TRP A 48 13.67 6.58 1.23
C TRP A 48 12.23 7.02 1.48
N TYR A 49 11.38 6.13 2.02
CA TYR A 49 10.00 6.46 2.28
C TYR A 49 9.83 7.57 3.33
N THR A 50 10.43 7.44 4.52
CA THR A 50 10.38 8.51 5.54
C THR A 50 11.05 9.79 5.07
N PRO A 51 12.27 9.77 4.48
CA PRO A 51 12.88 10.96 3.91
C PRO A 51 12.03 11.66 2.84
N SER A 52 11.30 10.92 2.01
CA SER A 52 10.45 11.50 0.97
C SER A 52 9.25 12.27 1.51
N LEU A 53 8.89 12.05 2.77
CA LEU A 53 7.75 12.71 3.43
C LEU A 53 8.16 13.88 4.32
N HIS A 54 9.30 13.78 5.03
CA HIS A 54 9.62 14.70 6.11
C HIS A 54 10.21 16.03 5.62
N LEU A 55 9.71 17.14 6.18
CA LEU A 55 10.09 18.52 5.80
C LEU A 55 11.58 18.82 5.97
N SER A 56 12.26 18.24 6.99
CA SER A 56 13.71 18.45 7.18
C SER A 56 14.58 17.67 6.19
N MET A 57 13.99 16.90 5.29
CA MET A 57 14.68 16.12 4.27
C MET A 57 14.17 16.52 2.88
N TYR A 58 13.26 15.77 2.31
CA TYR A 58 12.82 16.02 0.93
C TYR A 58 11.30 16.25 0.79
N GLY A 59 10.54 16.06 1.88
CA GLY A 59 9.09 16.11 1.86
C GLY A 59 8.49 17.42 2.37
N GLU A 60 7.17 17.41 2.53
CA GLU A 60 6.36 18.57 2.91
C GLU A 60 5.79 18.46 4.35
N TRP A 61 5.97 17.31 5.00
CA TRP A 61 5.29 16.98 6.24
C TRP A 61 6.19 17.13 7.47
N ASN A 62 5.68 17.82 8.50
CA ASN A 62 6.36 17.90 9.79
C ASN A 62 5.72 16.93 10.77
N PHE A 63 6.42 15.86 11.12
CA PHE A 63 6.01 14.85 12.08
C PHE A 63 7.19 14.39 12.94
N ASN A 64 6.92 13.75 14.06
CA ASN A 64 7.97 13.24 14.94
C ASN A 64 8.66 12.02 14.31
N LEU A 65 9.96 12.16 13.98
CA LEU A 65 10.78 11.10 13.38
C LEU A 65 10.98 9.88 14.31
N GLU A 66 10.77 10.02 15.62
CA GLU A 66 10.78 8.86 16.52
C GLU A 66 9.60 7.92 16.26
N TRP A 67 8.47 8.43 15.78
CA TRP A 67 7.29 7.63 15.44
C TRP A 67 7.39 7.01 14.05
N LYS A 68 8.02 7.69 13.11
CA LYS A 68 8.22 7.21 11.74
C LYS A 68 9.68 7.35 11.35
N LYS A 69 10.49 6.38 11.80
CA LYS A 69 11.94 6.38 11.62
C LYS A 69 12.35 6.17 10.18
N GLU A 70 13.49 6.72 9.77
CA GLU A 70 14.12 6.41 8.48
C GLU A 70 14.44 4.92 8.32
N LYS A 71 14.94 4.31 9.41
CA LYS A 71 15.18 2.87 9.46
C LYS A 71 13.97 2.18 10.07
N PHE A 72 13.24 1.49 9.22
CA PHE A 72 12.08 0.72 9.66
C PHE A 72 12.43 -0.34 10.70
N PRO A 73 11.55 -0.57 11.70
CA PRO A 73 11.73 -1.64 12.66
C PRO A 73 11.72 -3.00 11.97
N LYS A 74 12.31 -3.97 12.64
CA LYS A 74 12.13 -5.37 12.24
C LYS A 74 10.68 -5.79 12.42
N VAL A 75 10.26 -6.79 11.66
CA VAL A 75 8.92 -7.37 11.73
C VAL A 75 9.01 -8.81 12.23
N ARG A 76 8.06 -9.20 13.08
CA ARG A 76 7.98 -10.58 13.57
C ARG A 76 7.44 -11.52 12.50
N LEU A 77 7.87 -12.77 12.52
CA LEU A 77 7.36 -13.78 11.59
C LEU A 77 5.85 -14.05 11.76
N SER A 78 5.34 -13.91 12.99
CA SER A 78 3.89 -13.96 13.25
C SER A 78 3.11 -12.90 12.45
N PHE A 79 3.64 -11.68 12.36
CA PHE A 79 3.04 -10.61 11.54
C PHE A 79 3.09 -10.96 10.04
N ILE A 80 4.26 -11.39 9.52
CA ILE A 80 4.40 -11.79 8.11
C ILE A 80 3.41 -12.93 7.79
N ARG A 81 3.28 -13.91 8.69
CA ARG A 81 2.33 -14.99 8.56
C ARG A 81 0.88 -14.50 8.51
N ALA A 82 0.48 -13.65 9.44
CA ALA A 82 -0.88 -13.10 9.50
C ALA A 82 -1.24 -12.36 8.20
N ILE A 83 -0.33 -11.52 7.70
CA ILE A 83 -0.52 -10.80 6.42
C ILE A 83 -0.61 -11.79 5.26
N TYR A 84 0.28 -12.77 5.17
CA TYR A 84 0.26 -13.77 4.10
C TYR A 84 -1.04 -14.57 4.08
N GLU A 85 -1.54 -15.02 5.23
CA GLU A 85 -2.81 -15.75 5.30
C GLU A 85 -3.99 -14.87 4.88
N ALA A 86 -4.02 -13.59 5.29
CA ALA A 86 -5.04 -12.64 4.85
C ALA A 86 -4.97 -12.38 3.33
N GLN A 87 -3.77 -12.21 2.77
CA GLN A 87 -3.57 -12.04 1.33
C GLN A 87 -4.06 -13.23 0.52
N LYS A 88 -3.88 -14.46 1.01
CA LYS A 88 -4.41 -15.66 0.35
C LYS A 88 -5.91 -15.60 0.13
N GLU A 89 -6.67 -15.05 1.08
CA GLU A 89 -8.12 -14.90 0.93
C GLU A 89 -8.44 -13.84 -0.15
N ILE A 90 -7.72 -12.73 -0.16
CA ILE A 90 -7.86 -11.70 -1.21
C ILE A 90 -7.51 -12.29 -2.59
N HIS A 91 -6.47 -13.13 -2.67
CA HIS A 91 -6.03 -13.73 -3.93
C HIS A 91 -7.05 -14.69 -4.55
N LYS A 92 -7.95 -15.27 -3.74
CA LYS A 92 -9.06 -16.09 -4.21
C LYS A 92 -10.20 -15.27 -4.81
N GLY A 93 -10.22 -13.98 -4.54
CA GLY A 93 -11.32 -13.07 -4.82
C GLY A 93 -12.26 -12.95 -3.63
N VAL A 94 -12.63 -11.70 -3.31
CA VAL A 94 -13.53 -11.35 -2.21
C VAL A 94 -14.71 -10.61 -2.79
N TYR A 95 -15.93 -10.96 -2.35
CA TYR A 95 -17.12 -10.18 -2.65
C TYR A 95 -17.28 -9.05 -1.62
N LEU A 96 -17.40 -7.82 -2.12
CA LEU A 96 -17.69 -6.65 -1.29
C LEU A 96 -19.13 -6.18 -1.57
N SER A 97 -19.96 -6.22 -0.54
CA SER A 97 -21.38 -5.85 -0.62
C SER A 97 -21.63 -4.34 -0.72
N VAL A 98 -20.60 -3.55 -0.42
CA VAL A 98 -20.66 -2.08 -0.45
C VAL A 98 -19.88 -1.54 -1.65
N PRO A 99 -20.30 -0.41 -2.27
CA PRO A 99 -19.50 0.27 -3.27
C PRO A 99 -18.09 0.55 -2.74
N THR A 100 -17.08 0.18 -3.50
CA THR A 100 -15.67 0.28 -3.07
C THR A 100 -14.82 0.99 -4.12
N LEU A 101 -14.09 2.01 -3.70
CA LEU A 101 -13.09 2.69 -4.51
C LEU A 101 -11.70 2.27 -4.06
N VAL A 102 -10.90 1.71 -4.97
CA VAL A 102 -9.49 1.37 -4.73
C VAL A 102 -8.62 2.41 -5.44
N MET A 103 -7.89 3.21 -4.65
CA MET A 103 -7.02 4.25 -5.18
C MET A 103 -5.55 3.89 -4.95
N TYR A 104 -4.72 4.06 -5.98
CA TYR A 104 -3.30 3.72 -5.92
C TYR A 104 -2.46 4.55 -6.89
N SER A 105 -1.14 4.56 -6.69
CA SER A 105 -0.20 5.24 -7.57
C SER A 105 -0.20 4.65 -8.99
N ASN A 106 0.11 5.46 -9.98
CA ASN A 106 0.21 4.98 -11.36
C ASN A 106 1.47 4.15 -11.65
N ARG A 107 2.46 4.14 -10.75
CA ARG A 107 3.71 3.38 -10.95
C ARG A 107 4.38 3.00 -9.64
N THR A 108 5.15 1.93 -9.69
CA THR A 108 6.07 1.51 -8.62
C THR A 108 7.50 1.77 -9.06
N THR A 109 8.33 2.26 -8.13
CA THR A 109 9.80 2.30 -8.28
C THR A 109 10.48 1.73 -7.03
N ASN A 110 11.77 1.44 -7.13
CA ASN A 110 12.55 0.97 -5.98
C ASN A 110 13.93 1.65 -5.99
N PRO A 111 14.00 2.95 -5.69
CA PRO A 111 15.25 3.70 -5.73
C PRO A 111 16.25 3.16 -4.72
N LYS A 112 17.47 2.89 -5.19
CA LYS A 112 18.60 2.46 -4.34
C LYS A 112 19.36 3.66 -3.76
N GLN A 113 19.32 4.77 -4.47
CA GLN A 113 19.81 6.08 -4.04
C GLN A 113 18.66 7.07 -4.08
N TRP A 114 18.78 8.17 -3.34
CA TRP A 114 17.77 9.21 -3.40
C TRP A 114 17.59 9.76 -4.82
N ASN A 115 16.36 9.80 -5.26
CA ASN A 115 15.92 10.55 -6.43
C ASN A 115 14.42 10.93 -6.28
N SER A 116 13.93 11.80 -7.15
CA SER A 116 12.56 12.30 -7.09
C SER A 116 11.47 11.24 -7.31
N ASP A 117 11.80 10.06 -7.82
CA ASP A 117 10.83 8.97 -7.95
C ASP A 117 10.24 8.56 -6.59
N ALA A 118 11.00 8.72 -5.50
CA ALA A 118 10.50 8.45 -4.16
C ALA A 118 9.30 9.31 -3.75
N GLN A 119 9.12 10.47 -4.40
CA GLN A 119 8.00 11.40 -4.16
C GLN A 119 6.90 11.32 -5.23
N HIS A 120 7.13 10.55 -6.30
CA HIS A 120 6.24 10.50 -7.48
C HIS A 120 5.85 9.07 -7.88
N SER A 121 6.00 8.11 -6.96
CA SER A 121 5.64 6.71 -7.19
C SER A 121 5.40 5.98 -5.87
N ASP A 122 4.81 4.80 -5.93
CA ASP A 122 4.79 3.88 -4.79
C ASP A 122 6.14 3.16 -4.70
N ILE A 123 6.92 3.42 -3.64
CA ILE A 123 8.20 2.76 -3.36
C ILE A 123 8.09 1.64 -2.33
N ILE A 124 6.87 1.34 -1.88
CA ILE A 124 6.57 0.33 -0.86
C ILE A 124 5.88 -0.88 -1.49
N LEU A 125 4.81 -0.65 -2.26
CA LEU A 125 4.00 -1.70 -2.87
C LEU A 125 4.16 -1.75 -4.39
N ASN A 126 3.84 -2.90 -4.96
CA ASN A 126 3.75 -3.07 -6.41
C ASN A 126 2.34 -2.74 -6.89
N VAL A 127 2.19 -1.64 -7.61
CA VAL A 127 0.87 -1.19 -8.10
C VAL A 127 0.22 -2.19 -9.06
N LYS A 128 1.00 -3.01 -9.78
CA LYS A 128 0.45 -4.09 -10.62
C LYS A 128 -0.20 -5.20 -9.81
N ASP A 129 0.31 -5.49 -8.61
CA ASP A 129 -0.33 -6.44 -7.71
C ASP A 129 -1.61 -5.84 -7.12
N ILE A 130 -1.62 -4.54 -6.81
CA ILE A 130 -2.84 -3.84 -6.37
C ILE A 130 -3.93 -3.97 -7.45
N GLU A 131 -3.63 -3.59 -8.68
CA GLU A 131 -4.56 -3.70 -9.81
C GLU A 131 -5.03 -5.14 -10.02
N LYS A 132 -4.08 -6.08 -10.13
CA LYS A 132 -4.34 -7.52 -10.35
C LYS A 132 -5.32 -8.11 -9.35
N TYR A 133 -5.14 -7.83 -8.07
CA TYR A 133 -5.98 -8.42 -7.04
C TYR A 133 -7.25 -7.62 -6.78
N ALA A 134 -7.25 -6.31 -6.99
CA ALA A 134 -8.48 -5.52 -7.00
C ALA A 134 -9.45 -5.99 -8.10
N LEU A 135 -8.93 -6.33 -9.28
CA LEU A 135 -9.73 -6.88 -10.40
C LEU A 135 -10.29 -8.28 -10.13
N LYS A 136 -9.78 -9.01 -9.15
CA LYS A 136 -10.35 -10.30 -8.71
C LYS A 136 -11.49 -10.14 -7.71
N MET A 137 -11.62 -8.99 -7.07
CA MET A 137 -12.74 -8.70 -6.19
C MET A 137 -14.02 -8.59 -7.00
N SER A 138 -15.13 -8.93 -6.40
CA SER A 138 -16.46 -8.83 -7.00
C SER A 138 -17.35 -7.90 -6.17
N GLY A 139 -18.40 -7.36 -6.82
CA GLY A 139 -19.24 -6.32 -6.28
C GLY A 139 -19.09 -5.01 -7.06
N ASN A 140 -19.46 -3.90 -6.47
CA ASN A 140 -19.33 -2.58 -7.10
C ASN A 140 -17.94 -1.98 -6.81
N ILE A 141 -16.92 -2.46 -7.53
CA ILE A 141 -15.52 -2.07 -7.36
C ILE A 141 -15.12 -1.09 -8.46
N GLN A 142 -14.55 0.03 -8.07
CA GLN A 142 -13.94 1.01 -8.98
C GLN A 142 -12.48 1.21 -8.65
N LEU A 143 -11.61 1.20 -9.67
CA LEU A 143 -10.18 1.48 -9.54
C LEU A 143 -9.91 2.91 -9.99
N CYS A 144 -9.06 3.61 -9.24
CA CYS A 144 -8.62 4.96 -9.57
C CYS A 144 -7.11 5.08 -9.42
N THR A 145 -6.43 5.34 -10.55
CA THR A 145 -4.98 5.49 -10.60
C THR A 145 -4.59 6.95 -10.47
N ILE A 146 -3.70 7.26 -9.54
CA ILE A 146 -3.23 8.62 -9.27
C ILE A 146 -1.84 8.82 -9.85
N LYS A 147 -1.74 9.69 -10.87
CA LYS A 147 -0.45 10.05 -11.48
C LYS A 147 0.44 10.76 -10.46
N ASN A 148 1.69 10.31 -10.35
CA ASN A 148 2.67 10.81 -9.39
C ASN A 148 2.26 10.64 -7.91
N GLY A 149 1.31 9.76 -7.62
CA GLY A 149 0.95 9.42 -6.25
C GLY A 149 2.09 8.69 -5.54
N MET A 150 2.31 9.00 -4.27
CA MET A 150 3.17 8.23 -3.39
C MET A 150 2.42 6.98 -2.89
N HIS A 151 3.09 6.15 -2.09
CA HIS A 151 2.45 5.03 -1.41
C HIS A 151 1.23 5.48 -0.58
N ASP A 152 1.43 6.42 0.34
CA ASP A 152 0.34 7.11 1.03
C ASP A 152 -0.14 8.26 0.14
N LEU A 153 -1.18 8.06 -0.66
CA LEU A 153 -1.67 9.02 -1.65
C LEU A 153 -1.97 10.40 -1.04
N VAL A 154 -2.54 10.41 0.17
CA VAL A 154 -2.87 11.65 0.89
C VAL A 154 -1.64 12.37 1.45
N LEU A 155 -0.48 11.74 1.46
CA LEU A 155 0.79 12.34 1.84
C LEU A 155 1.62 12.81 0.64
N SER A 156 1.14 12.62 -0.58
CA SER A 156 1.75 13.14 -1.80
C SER A 156 1.84 14.67 -1.80
N SER A 157 2.57 15.24 -2.75
CA SER A 157 2.65 16.71 -2.92
C SER A 157 1.27 17.36 -3.04
N ALA A 158 1.15 18.61 -2.67
CA ALA A 158 -0.13 19.32 -2.61
C ALA A 158 -0.99 19.17 -3.89
N PRO A 159 -0.47 19.36 -5.12
CA PRO A 159 -1.29 19.19 -6.32
C PRO A 159 -1.79 17.78 -6.54
N VAL A 160 -0.98 16.76 -6.17
CA VAL A 160 -1.36 15.35 -6.28
C VAL A 160 -2.42 15.00 -5.22
N ARG A 161 -2.26 15.49 -4.01
CA ARG A 161 -3.19 15.32 -2.90
C ARG A 161 -4.57 15.95 -3.20
N GLU A 162 -4.60 17.14 -3.78
CA GLU A 162 -5.85 17.75 -4.25
C GLU A 162 -6.56 16.89 -5.29
N LYS A 163 -5.80 16.29 -6.23
CA LYS A 163 -6.36 15.33 -7.18
C LYS A 163 -6.95 14.10 -6.50
N VAL A 164 -6.26 13.56 -5.49
CA VAL A 164 -6.78 12.42 -4.69
C VAL A 164 -8.13 12.78 -4.07
N TYR A 165 -8.23 13.92 -3.40
CA TYR A 165 -9.49 14.36 -2.79
C TYR A 165 -10.57 14.65 -3.82
N SER A 166 -10.23 15.27 -4.95
CA SER A 166 -11.17 15.53 -6.04
C SER A 166 -11.79 14.22 -6.55
N GLU A 167 -10.99 13.22 -6.87
CA GLU A 167 -11.46 11.90 -7.32
C GLU A 167 -12.32 11.20 -6.26
N LEU A 168 -11.88 11.24 -5.00
CA LEU A 168 -12.61 10.64 -3.88
C LEU A 168 -14.00 11.30 -3.71
N PHE A 169 -14.07 12.62 -3.67
CA PHE A 169 -15.34 13.33 -3.46
C PHE A 169 -16.26 13.25 -4.67
N GLN A 170 -15.74 13.26 -5.89
CA GLN A 170 -16.53 13.01 -7.09
C GLN A 170 -17.18 11.62 -7.04
N TRP A 171 -16.40 10.60 -6.67
CA TRP A 171 -16.92 9.25 -6.53
C TRP A 171 -17.98 9.14 -5.44
N LEU A 172 -17.74 9.74 -4.27
CA LEU A 172 -18.71 9.75 -3.17
C LEU A 172 -20.00 10.44 -3.57
N ASN A 173 -19.95 11.60 -4.19
CA ASN A 173 -21.15 12.33 -4.65
C ASN A 173 -21.94 11.52 -5.66
N PHE A 174 -21.26 10.84 -6.61
CA PHE A 174 -21.93 9.96 -7.57
C PHE A 174 -22.61 8.75 -6.92
N LYS A 175 -22.06 8.23 -5.81
CA LYS A 175 -22.66 7.09 -5.10
C LYS A 175 -23.78 7.50 -4.14
N MET A 176 -23.83 8.77 -3.75
CA MET A 176 -24.84 9.32 -2.85
C MET A 176 -26.04 9.95 -3.58
N SER A 177 -25.91 10.19 -4.86
CA SER A 177 -27.02 10.66 -5.74
C SER A 177 -27.85 9.48 -6.24
#